data_f96bc9eb29cca00eb27ba1d7face5953
#
_entry.id   f96bc9eb29cca00eb27ba1d7face5953
#
_cell.length_a   1.000
_cell.length_b   1.000
_cell.length_c   1.000
_cell.angle_alpha   90.00
_cell.angle_beta   90.00
_cell.angle_gamma   90.00
#
_symmetry.space_group_name_H-M   'P 1'
#
loop_
_entity.id
_entity.type
_entity.pdbx_description
1 polymer ?
#
loop_
_entity_poly.entity_id
_entity_poly.type
_entity_poly.pdbx_seq_one_letter_code
_entity_poly.pdbx_strand_id
1 'polypeptide(L)'
;MNADPQKPDWLKVKAPDGHAVSAVQELVHRQHLVTVCEEAQCPNRGDCWRHGTATFMVCGDVCTRACGFCATRTAKPAPLDAGEPARVAAAVAQMQLAHTVITMVTRDDLPDGGAAHLAAVVEAIRTAAPATVIEVLASDFNGNEAALQTFMAARPHVFAHNIETVERLTPLVRFRAQYRRSLHMLKRAAELAAAPVTTKSGLMLGLGETQEEVERSMDDLLEQGVSVLTLGQYLRPSPRHLPVIRYLHPEEFDTLRDIALAKGFAHVASAPLIRSSHHAAHYSTRSEG
;
A
#
# COMPACT_ATOMS: atom_id res chain seq x y z
N MET A 1 -10.24 24.53 15.30
CA MET A 1 -9.83 23.19 14.84
C MET A 1 -10.52 22.20 15.76
N ASN A 2 -11.47 21.40 15.26
CA ASN A 2 -12.15 20.40 16.08
C ASN A 2 -11.13 19.35 16.52
N ALA A 3 -11.12 19.02 17.82
CA ALA A 3 -10.35 17.92 18.34
C ALA A 3 -10.83 16.61 17.69
N ASP A 4 -9.91 15.68 17.44
CA ASP A 4 -10.30 14.33 16.97
C ASP A 4 -11.25 13.70 18.01
N PRO A 5 -12.21 12.85 17.57
CA PRO A 5 -13.01 12.06 18.50
C PRO A 5 -12.09 11.22 19.40
N GLN A 6 -12.55 10.88 20.60
CA GLN A 6 -11.78 10.03 21.51
C GLN A 6 -11.52 8.67 20.85
N LYS A 7 -10.23 8.25 20.82
CA LYS A 7 -9.84 6.97 20.24
C LYS A 7 -10.46 5.81 21.04
N PRO A 8 -11.29 4.96 20.41
CA PRO A 8 -11.98 3.87 21.10
C PRO A 8 -11.04 2.69 21.45
N ASP A 9 -11.51 1.81 22.34
CA ASP A 9 -10.70 0.72 22.86
C ASP A 9 -10.30 -0.33 21.81
N TRP A 10 -11.16 -0.57 20.81
CA TRP A 10 -10.85 -1.52 19.72
C TRP A 10 -9.71 -1.08 18.77
N LEU A 11 -9.27 0.16 18.87
CA LEU A 11 -8.09 0.67 18.16
C LEU A 11 -6.82 0.66 19.01
N LYS A 12 -6.90 0.24 20.26
CA LYS A 12 -5.72 0.10 21.12
C LYS A 12 -4.97 -1.17 20.76
N VAL A 13 -3.69 -1.05 20.43
CA VAL A 13 -2.78 -2.19 20.21
C VAL A 13 -1.86 -2.35 21.41
N LYS A 14 -1.52 -3.61 21.73
CA LYS A 14 -0.48 -3.87 22.74
C LYS A 14 0.87 -3.41 22.22
N ALA A 15 1.70 -2.84 23.10
CA ALA A 15 3.08 -2.55 22.75
C ALA A 15 3.79 -3.82 22.25
N PRO A 16 4.59 -3.74 21.18
CA PRO A 16 5.27 -4.91 20.65
C PRO A 16 6.30 -5.46 21.66
N ASP A 17 6.37 -6.78 21.77
CA ASP A 17 7.39 -7.47 22.56
C ASP A 17 8.78 -7.31 21.91
N GLY A 18 9.79 -6.89 22.67
CA GLY A 18 11.02 -6.27 22.16
C GLY A 18 11.92 -7.15 21.26
N HIS A 19 12.00 -8.48 21.47
CA HIS A 19 13.06 -9.31 20.84
C HIS A 19 12.85 -9.63 19.36
N ALA A 20 11.63 -9.93 18.91
CA ALA A 20 11.38 -10.26 17.50
C ALA A 20 11.35 -9.02 16.61
N VAL A 21 11.00 -7.86 17.19
CA VAL A 21 11.03 -6.57 16.50
C VAL A 21 12.46 -6.13 16.20
N SER A 22 13.41 -6.43 17.11
CA SER A 22 14.80 -6.00 16.97
C SER A 22 15.52 -6.66 15.78
N ALA A 23 15.28 -7.93 15.48
CA ALA A 23 15.96 -8.61 14.37
C ALA A 23 15.61 -8.03 12.99
N VAL A 24 14.33 -7.75 12.73
CA VAL A 24 13.89 -7.10 11.47
C VAL A 24 14.39 -5.67 11.43
N GLN A 25 14.34 -4.94 12.55
CA GLN A 25 14.84 -3.56 12.65
C GLN A 25 16.33 -3.47 12.38
N GLU A 26 17.14 -4.36 12.99
CA GLU A 26 18.59 -4.43 12.76
C GLU A 26 18.91 -4.73 11.28
N LEU A 27 18.15 -5.64 10.64
CA LEU A 27 18.33 -5.94 9.23
C LEU A 27 18.04 -4.72 8.36
N VAL A 28 16.89 -4.08 8.58
CA VAL A 28 16.45 -2.87 7.86
C VAL A 28 17.50 -1.75 7.98
N HIS A 29 17.94 -1.46 9.21
CA HIS A 29 18.92 -0.41 9.46
C HIS A 29 20.33 -0.76 8.92
N ARG A 30 20.78 -2.00 9.07
CA ARG A 30 22.08 -2.45 8.55
C ARG A 30 22.14 -2.39 7.03
N GLN A 31 21.03 -2.64 6.34
CA GLN A 31 20.93 -2.57 4.89
C GLN A 31 20.55 -1.16 4.39
N HIS A 32 20.45 -0.17 5.28
CA HIS A 32 20.00 1.19 4.93
C HIS A 32 18.70 1.21 4.13
N LEU A 33 17.73 0.37 4.56
CA LEU A 33 16.41 0.28 3.93
C LEU A 33 15.39 1.12 4.69
N VAL A 34 14.34 1.51 3.99
CA VAL A 34 13.20 2.25 4.56
C VAL A 34 11.98 1.34 4.56
N THR A 35 11.20 1.38 5.63
CA THR A 35 9.94 0.63 5.74
C THR A 35 8.76 1.56 6.01
N VAL A 36 7.63 1.30 5.35
CA VAL A 36 6.37 1.96 5.69
C VAL A 36 5.96 1.65 7.14
N CYS A 37 6.39 0.51 7.68
CA CYS A 37 6.10 0.14 9.06
C CYS A 37 6.63 1.15 10.07
N GLU A 38 7.80 1.77 9.79
CA GLU A 38 8.39 2.82 10.61
C GLU A 38 7.88 4.20 10.22
N GLU A 39 7.96 4.57 8.95
CA GLU A 39 7.58 5.89 8.44
C GLU A 39 6.10 6.23 8.73
N ALA A 40 5.19 5.28 8.54
CA ALA A 40 3.78 5.46 8.81
C ALA A 40 3.38 5.19 10.27
N GLN A 41 4.34 4.91 11.17
CA GLN A 41 4.09 4.55 12.57
C GLN A 41 3.00 3.46 12.68
N CYS A 42 3.12 2.42 11.84
CA CYS A 42 2.08 1.42 11.66
C CYS A 42 1.76 0.69 12.99
N PRO A 43 0.47 0.63 13.41
CA PRO A 43 0.09 -0.06 14.64
C PRO A 43 0.36 -1.57 14.59
N ASN A 44 0.44 -2.16 13.40
CA ASN A 44 0.67 -3.59 13.19
C ASN A 44 2.16 -3.97 13.14
N ARG A 45 3.10 -2.99 13.24
CA ARG A 45 4.54 -3.24 13.08
C ARG A 45 5.03 -4.38 13.94
N GLY A 46 4.66 -4.38 15.23
CA GLY A 46 5.10 -5.41 16.17
C GLY A 46 4.60 -6.80 15.81
N ASP A 47 3.39 -6.92 15.27
CA ASP A 47 2.82 -8.18 14.83
C ASP A 47 3.47 -8.67 13.52
N CYS A 48 3.53 -7.83 12.49
CA CYS A 48 4.15 -8.14 11.21
C CYS A 48 5.62 -8.56 11.38
N TRP A 49 6.39 -7.83 12.17
CA TRP A 49 7.81 -8.10 12.37
C TRP A 49 8.08 -9.38 13.16
N ARG A 50 7.20 -9.75 14.12
CA ARG A 50 7.27 -11.07 14.76
C ARG A 50 7.07 -12.22 13.77
N HIS A 51 6.29 -12.01 12.74
CA HIS A 51 6.06 -12.98 11.67
C HIS A 51 7.05 -12.83 10.50
N GLY A 52 8.17 -12.11 10.71
CA GLY A 52 9.20 -11.92 9.69
C GLY A 52 8.74 -11.13 8.46
N THR A 53 7.68 -10.33 8.56
CA THR A 53 7.13 -9.56 7.43
C THR A 53 7.40 -8.07 7.59
N ALA A 54 7.88 -7.42 6.51
CA ALA A 54 8.05 -5.98 6.42
C ALA A 54 7.59 -5.47 5.05
N THR A 55 7.10 -4.22 5.03
CA THR A 55 6.79 -3.53 3.77
C THR A 55 7.92 -2.56 3.47
N PHE A 56 8.72 -2.89 2.46
CA PHE A 56 9.83 -2.03 2.06
C PHE A 56 9.32 -0.85 1.24
N MET A 57 9.83 0.34 1.56
CA MET A 57 9.56 1.56 0.81
C MET A 57 10.80 1.93 0.00
N VAL A 58 10.64 2.05 -1.31
CA VAL A 58 11.72 2.29 -2.26
C VAL A 58 11.57 3.64 -2.98
N CYS A 59 12.56 3.97 -3.81
CA CYS A 59 12.72 5.28 -4.44
C CYS A 59 13.07 6.40 -3.44
N GLY A 60 13.60 6.04 -2.27
CA GLY A 60 13.98 6.95 -1.19
C GLY A 60 12.91 7.09 -0.10
N ASP A 61 13.10 8.06 0.79
CA ASP A 61 12.28 8.35 1.97
C ASP A 61 11.49 9.66 1.87
N VAL A 62 11.58 10.36 0.73
CA VAL A 62 10.96 11.66 0.49
C VAL A 62 10.01 11.59 -0.69
N CYS A 63 8.75 11.97 -0.46
CA CYS A 63 7.71 11.99 -1.47
C CYS A 63 7.57 13.39 -2.09
N THR A 64 7.25 13.46 -3.39
CA THR A 64 6.94 14.73 -4.08
C THR A 64 5.51 15.21 -3.81
N ARG A 65 4.65 14.39 -3.20
CA ARG A 65 3.24 14.71 -2.91
C ARG A 65 2.97 14.81 -1.42
N ALA A 66 2.14 15.80 -1.03
CA ALA A 66 1.74 16.08 0.33
C ALA A 66 0.30 15.57 0.60
N CYS A 67 0.10 14.25 0.58
CA CYS A 67 -1.21 13.68 0.92
C CYS A 67 -1.56 13.96 2.39
N GLY A 68 -2.77 14.47 2.64
CA GLY A 68 -3.19 14.94 3.97
C GLY A 68 -3.27 13.86 5.06
N PHE A 69 -3.17 12.59 4.69
CA PHE A 69 -3.20 11.44 5.61
C PHE A 69 -1.81 10.83 5.86
N CYS A 70 -0.81 11.14 5.02
CA CYS A 70 0.42 10.38 4.94
C CYS A 70 1.54 11.00 5.80
N ALA A 71 2.17 10.18 6.64
CA ALA A 71 3.28 10.59 7.50
C ALA A 71 4.62 10.75 6.77
N THR A 72 4.74 10.22 5.54
CA THR A 72 5.97 10.30 4.75
C THR A 72 6.38 11.76 4.51
N ARG A 73 7.64 12.05 4.68
CA ARG A 73 8.21 13.39 4.53
C ARG A 73 8.03 13.90 3.10
N THR A 74 7.52 15.11 2.95
CA THR A 74 7.38 15.80 1.66
C THR A 74 8.47 16.84 1.51
N ALA A 75 9.31 16.71 0.47
CA ALA A 75 10.34 17.67 0.09
C ALA A 75 10.83 17.36 -1.34
N LYS A 76 11.92 18.01 -1.78
CA LYS A 76 12.64 17.61 -2.98
C LYS A 76 13.45 16.35 -2.67
N PRO A 77 13.16 15.20 -3.34
CA PRO A 77 13.89 13.96 -3.11
C PRO A 77 15.34 14.02 -3.56
N ALA A 78 16.18 13.20 -2.95
CA ALA A 78 17.52 12.91 -3.45
C ALA A 78 17.46 12.09 -4.77
N PRO A 79 18.55 12.02 -5.55
CA PRO A 79 18.67 11.09 -6.66
C PRO A 79 18.38 9.64 -6.20
N LEU A 80 17.90 8.82 -7.13
CA LEU A 80 17.69 7.39 -6.86
C LEU A 80 19.03 6.71 -6.53
N ASP A 81 18.99 5.84 -5.54
CA ASP A 81 20.16 5.03 -5.18
C ASP A 81 20.20 3.75 -6.03
N ALA A 82 21.14 3.67 -6.95
CA ALA A 82 21.32 2.50 -7.81
C ALA A 82 21.59 1.19 -7.05
N GLY A 83 22.04 1.26 -5.79
CA GLY A 83 22.24 0.09 -4.92
C GLY A 83 21.00 -0.39 -4.18
N GLU A 84 19.93 0.41 -4.15
CA GLU A 84 18.69 0.06 -3.41
C GLU A 84 18.06 -1.26 -3.87
N PRO A 85 17.92 -1.57 -5.19
CA PRO A 85 17.35 -2.84 -5.64
C PRO A 85 18.08 -4.07 -5.09
N ALA A 86 19.41 -4.06 -5.11
CA ALA A 86 20.21 -5.17 -4.61
C ALA A 86 20.08 -5.36 -3.10
N ARG A 87 20.03 -4.26 -2.33
CA ARG A 87 19.87 -4.32 -0.87
C ARG A 87 18.48 -4.83 -0.48
N VAL A 88 17.42 -4.38 -1.15
CA VAL A 88 16.06 -4.89 -0.92
C VAL A 88 15.98 -6.37 -1.22
N ALA A 89 16.52 -6.81 -2.35
CA ALA A 89 16.55 -8.22 -2.74
C ALA A 89 17.33 -9.09 -1.73
N ALA A 90 18.46 -8.61 -1.24
CA ALA A 90 19.24 -9.29 -0.20
C ALA A 90 18.46 -9.41 1.12
N ALA A 91 17.72 -8.37 1.53
CA ALA A 91 16.89 -8.41 2.73
C ALA A 91 15.73 -9.41 2.58
N VAL A 92 15.02 -9.42 1.45
CA VAL A 92 13.94 -10.37 1.15
C VAL A 92 14.45 -11.82 1.19
N ALA A 93 15.60 -12.08 0.58
CA ALA A 93 16.21 -13.41 0.57
C ALA A 93 16.68 -13.83 1.98
N GLN A 94 17.31 -12.92 2.74
CA GLN A 94 17.76 -13.20 4.10
C GLN A 94 16.58 -13.47 5.05
N MET A 95 15.45 -12.78 4.88
CA MET A 95 14.23 -13.00 5.67
C MET A 95 13.45 -14.24 5.21
N GLN A 96 13.81 -14.86 4.09
CA GLN A 96 13.12 -16.02 3.50
C GLN A 96 11.60 -15.79 3.35
N LEU A 97 11.21 -14.61 2.89
CA LEU A 97 9.81 -14.24 2.79
C LEU A 97 9.10 -15.05 1.71
N ALA A 98 8.00 -15.71 2.07
CA ALA A 98 7.10 -16.31 1.07
C ALA A 98 6.33 -15.25 0.28
N HIS A 99 6.07 -14.09 0.89
CA HIS A 99 5.41 -12.94 0.28
C HIS A 99 6.10 -11.64 0.74
N THR A 100 6.39 -10.76 -0.19
CA THR A 100 6.95 -9.44 0.11
C THR A 100 6.08 -8.34 -0.48
N VAL A 101 5.92 -7.24 0.28
CA VAL A 101 5.26 -6.03 -0.23
C VAL A 101 6.30 -4.94 -0.40
N ILE A 102 6.37 -4.43 -1.62
CA ILE A 102 7.18 -3.27 -1.98
C ILE A 102 6.26 -2.10 -2.23
N THR A 103 6.54 -0.98 -1.64
CA THR A 103 5.87 0.29 -1.96
C THR A 103 6.90 1.33 -2.35
N MET A 104 6.44 2.47 -2.85
CA MET A 104 7.32 3.55 -3.26
C MET A 104 6.81 4.91 -2.80
N VAL A 105 7.72 5.86 -2.60
CA VAL A 105 7.35 7.27 -2.58
C VAL A 105 7.04 7.74 -4.00
N THR A 106 6.12 8.70 -4.14
CA THR A 106 5.88 9.30 -5.47
C THR A 106 7.06 10.17 -5.88
N ARG A 107 7.49 10.02 -7.15
CA ARG A 107 8.64 10.68 -7.76
C ARG A 107 8.22 11.48 -9.00
N ASP A 108 7.28 12.44 -8.83
CA ASP A 108 6.85 13.34 -9.93
C ASP A 108 7.99 14.22 -10.47
N ASP A 109 9.15 14.20 -9.81
CA ASP A 109 10.38 14.84 -10.23
C ASP A 109 11.15 14.06 -11.29
N LEU A 110 10.81 12.79 -11.50
CA LEU A 110 11.42 11.90 -12.49
C LEU A 110 10.51 11.76 -13.73
N PRO A 111 11.06 11.67 -14.94
CA PRO A 111 10.27 11.55 -16.17
C PRO A 111 9.36 10.33 -16.21
N ASP A 112 9.80 9.22 -15.61
CA ASP A 112 9.08 7.95 -15.52
C ASP A 112 8.41 7.73 -14.15
N GLY A 113 8.43 8.73 -13.27
CA GLY A 113 7.89 8.59 -11.91
C GLY A 113 8.58 7.54 -11.05
N GLY A 114 9.78 7.05 -11.44
CA GLY A 114 10.54 5.99 -10.76
C GLY A 114 10.17 4.57 -11.20
N ALA A 115 9.45 4.40 -12.29
CA ALA A 115 8.96 3.10 -12.78
C ALA A 115 10.11 2.12 -13.12
N ALA A 116 11.15 2.59 -13.79
CA ALA A 116 12.32 1.75 -14.12
C ALA A 116 13.06 1.27 -12.87
N HIS A 117 13.19 2.12 -11.87
CA HIS A 117 13.82 1.74 -10.59
C HIS A 117 12.98 0.71 -9.83
N LEU A 118 11.66 0.92 -9.78
CA LEU A 118 10.74 -0.03 -9.17
C LEU A 118 10.76 -1.40 -9.88
N ALA A 119 10.84 -1.40 -11.22
CA ALA A 119 11.02 -2.61 -12.01
C ALA A 119 12.33 -3.34 -11.66
N ALA A 120 13.44 -2.60 -11.54
CA ALA A 120 14.73 -3.17 -11.13
C ALA A 120 14.68 -3.81 -9.73
N VAL A 121 13.91 -3.25 -8.79
CA VAL A 121 13.67 -3.87 -7.46
C VAL A 121 12.96 -5.21 -7.60
N VAL A 122 11.89 -5.28 -8.40
CA VAL A 122 11.14 -6.53 -8.64
C VAL A 122 12.02 -7.60 -9.27
N GLU A 123 12.82 -7.24 -10.29
CA GLU A 123 13.74 -8.16 -10.98
C GLU A 123 14.85 -8.66 -10.05
N ALA A 124 15.42 -7.77 -9.23
CA ALA A 124 16.43 -8.15 -8.24
C ALA A 124 15.88 -9.14 -7.20
N ILE A 125 14.67 -8.89 -6.68
CA ILE A 125 14.00 -9.82 -5.75
C ILE A 125 13.73 -11.16 -6.43
N ARG A 126 13.22 -11.17 -7.66
CA ARG A 126 12.94 -12.40 -8.42
C ARG A 126 14.19 -13.24 -8.61
N THR A 127 15.34 -12.60 -8.84
CA THR A 127 16.63 -13.27 -8.99
C THR A 127 17.13 -13.85 -7.66
N ALA A 128 17.05 -13.09 -6.57
CA ALA A 128 17.58 -13.48 -5.27
C ALA A 128 16.66 -14.43 -4.49
N ALA A 129 15.35 -14.33 -4.70
CA ALA A 129 14.32 -15.09 -3.99
C ALA A 129 13.17 -15.52 -4.95
N PRO A 130 13.44 -16.46 -5.90
CA PRO A 130 12.51 -16.80 -6.99
C PRO A 130 11.18 -17.40 -6.53
N ALA A 131 11.12 -17.95 -5.32
CA ALA A 131 9.89 -18.50 -4.74
C ALA A 131 8.99 -17.45 -4.08
N THR A 132 9.50 -16.24 -3.86
CA THR A 132 8.76 -15.16 -3.17
C THR A 132 7.68 -14.59 -4.07
N VAL A 133 6.46 -14.47 -3.54
CA VAL A 133 5.38 -13.68 -4.17
C VAL A 133 5.69 -12.20 -3.98
N ILE A 134 5.69 -11.44 -5.07
CA ILE A 134 6.02 -10.00 -5.05
C ILE A 134 4.75 -9.20 -5.28
N GLU A 135 4.31 -8.50 -4.25
CA GLU A 135 3.25 -7.48 -4.32
C GLU A 135 3.89 -6.09 -4.39
N VAL A 136 3.40 -5.25 -5.29
CA VAL A 136 3.89 -3.88 -5.41
C VAL A 136 2.75 -2.89 -5.28
N LEU A 137 2.81 -2.03 -4.25
CA LEU A 137 1.94 -0.87 -4.09
C LEU A 137 2.60 0.33 -4.76
N ALA A 138 2.26 0.55 -6.03
CA ALA A 138 2.83 1.58 -6.88
C ALA A 138 2.11 2.93 -6.77
N SER A 139 2.79 4.01 -7.17
CA SER A 139 2.15 5.30 -7.45
C SER A 139 1.31 5.22 -8.73
N ASP A 140 0.59 6.31 -9.06
CA ASP A 140 -0.12 6.43 -10.33
C ASP A 140 0.77 6.88 -11.49
N PHE A 141 2.10 6.94 -11.31
CA PHE A 141 3.08 7.45 -12.27
C PHE A 141 2.62 8.73 -12.99
N ASN A 142 1.80 9.53 -12.33
CA ASN A 142 1.15 10.72 -12.89
C ASN A 142 0.35 10.46 -14.19
N GLY A 143 -0.16 9.23 -14.38
CA GLY A 143 -0.88 8.80 -15.58
C GLY A 143 0.03 8.46 -16.77
N ASN A 144 1.34 8.33 -16.57
CA ASN A 144 2.28 7.97 -17.64
C ASN A 144 2.17 6.47 -17.97
N GLU A 145 1.48 6.15 -19.06
CA GLU A 145 1.29 4.74 -19.50
C GLU A 145 2.60 4.06 -19.91
N ALA A 146 3.55 4.78 -20.49
CA ALA A 146 4.85 4.20 -20.85
C ALA A 146 5.64 3.79 -19.59
N ALA A 147 5.54 4.59 -18.52
CA ALA A 147 6.11 4.26 -17.23
C ALA A 147 5.43 3.01 -16.62
N LEU A 148 4.10 2.95 -16.66
CA LEU A 148 3.37 1.77 -16.22
C LEU A 148 3.77 0.52 -17.03
N GLN A 149 3.87 0.61 -18.34
CA GLN A 149 4.31 -0.48 -19.21
C GLN A 149 5.73 -0.94 -18.84
N THR A 150 6.65 -0.01 -18.62
CA THR A 150 8.02 -0.32 -18.16
C THR A 150 8.00 -1.09 -16.86
N PHE A 151 7.18 -0.66 -15.90
CA PHE A 151 7.05 -1.35 -14.61
C PHE A 151 6.41 -2.73 -14.76
N MET A 152 5.29 -2.85 -15.51
CA MET A 152 4.57 -4.12 -15.66
C MET A 152 5.37 -5.18 -16.41
N ALA A 153 6.39 -4.79 -17.19
CA ALA A 153 7.33 -5.73 -17.81
C ALA A 153 8.14 -6.53 -16.79
N ALA A 154 8.35 -6.02 -15.56
CA ALA A 154 8.95 -6.75 -14.45
C ALA A 154 8.04 -7.84 -13.84
N ARG A 155 6.78 -7.93 -14.26
CA ARG A 155 5.81 -8.98 -13.89
C ARG A 155 5.63 -9.17 -12.39
N PRO A 156 5.17 -8.18 -11.61
CA PRO A 156 4.78 -8.39 -10.22
C PRO A 156 3.63 -9.42 -10.16
N HIS A 157 3.52 -10.17 -9.07
CA HIS A 157 2.41 -11.11 -8.87
C HIS A 157 1.12 -10.38 -8.48
N VAL A 158 1.26 -9.29 -7.70
CA VAL A 158 0.16 -8.41 -7.31
C VAL A 158 0.53 -6.98 -7.64
N PHE A 159 -0.31 -6.31 -8.44
CA PHE A 159 -0.26 -4.88 -8.65
C PHE A 159 -1.29 -4.20 -7.75
N ALA A 160 -0.82 -3.43 -6.80
CA ALA A 160 -1.65 -2.65 -5.91
C ALA A 160 -1.50 -1.14 -6.19
N HIS A 161 -2.63 -0.45 -6.22
CA HIS A 161 -2.68 1.01 -6.20
C HIS A 161 -3.93 1.44 -5.41
N ASN A 162 -3.72 2.06 -4.25
CA ASN A 162 -4.83 2.46 -3.41
C ASN A 162 -5.52 3.73 -3.94
N ILE A 163 -6.85 3.73 -3.99
CA ILE A 163 -7.61 4.96 -4.21
C ILE A 163 -7.70 5.83 -2.94
N GLU A 164 -7.42 5.24 -1.77
CA GLU A 164 -7.30 5.81 -0.42
C GLU A 164 -8.59 6.40 0.15
N THR A 165 -9.45 6.99 -0.67
CA THR A 165 -10.73 7.58 -0.27
C THR A 165 -11.67 7.66 -1.48
N VAL A 166 -12.92 8.06 -1.22
CA VAL A 166 -13.96 8.24 -2.25
C VAL A 166 -13.67 9.44 -3.17
N GLU A 167 -14.32 9.47 -4.35
CA GLU A 167 -14.06 10.49 -5.37
C GLU A 167 -14.18 11.92 -4.84
N ARG A 168 -15.27 12.24 -4.12
CA ARG A 168 -15.52 13.58 -3.56
C ARG A 168 -14.41 14.06 -2.63
N LEU A 169 -13.81 13.16 -1.85
CA LEU A 169 -12.78 13.51 -0.86
C LEU A 169 -11.37 13.50 -1.45
N THR A 170 -11.16 12.89 -2.62
CA THR A 170 -9.83 12.76 -3.23
C THR A 170 -9.06 14.08 -3.32
N PRO A 171 -9.63 15.22 -3.77
CA PRO A 171 -8.88 16.48 -3.85
C PRO A 171 -8.37 16.99 -2.50
N LEU A 172 -9.08 16.72 -1.42
CA LEU A 172 -8.72 17.10 -0.06
C LEU A 172 -7.68 16.13 0.54
N VAL A 173 -7.88 14.82 0.33
CA VAL A 173 -7.11 13.76 1.01
C VAL A 173 -5.81 13.46 0.28
N ARG A 174 -5.85 13.44 -1.06
CA ARG A 174 -4.74 13.03 -1.94
C ARG A 174 -4.33 14.17 -2.85
N PHE A 175 -3.69 15.19 -2.33
CA PHE A 175 -3.23 16.33 -3.13
C PHE A 175 -2.41 15.87 -4.36
N ARG A 176 -2.75 16.38 -5.55
CA ARG A 176 -2.21 16.02 -6.87
C ARG A 176 -2.59 14.62 -7.40
N ALA A 177 -3.20 13.74 -6.62
CA ALA A 177 -3.77 12.52 -7.16
C ALA A 177 -5.17 12.81 -7.74
N GLN A 178 -5.59 11.96 -8.67
CA GLN A 178 -6.91 12.04 -9.29
C GLN A 178 -7.59 10.68 -9.18
N TYR A 179 -8.84 10.66 -8.72
CA TYR A 179 -9.59 9.43 -8.52
C TYR A 179 -9.70 8.60 -9.80
N ARG A 180 -10.17 9.21 -10.89
CA ARG A 180 -10.32 8.53 -12.19
C ARG A 180 -8.99 8.08 -12.79
N ARG A 181 -7.90 8.81 -12.57
CA ARG A 181 -6.57 8.39 -12.97
C ARG A 181 -6.12 7.14 -12.20
N SER A 182 -6.37 7.07 -10.91
CA SER A 182 -6.07 5.90 -10.09
C SER A 182 -6.81 4.65 -10.60
N LEU A 183 -8.11 4.79 -10.92
CA LEU A 183 -8.90 3.73 -11.51
C LEU A 183 -8.35 3.30 -12.88
N HIS A 184 -8.04 4.25 -13.75
CA HIS A 184 -7.46 3.98 -15.06
C HIS A 184 -6.14 3.20 -14.96
N MET A 185 -5.25 3.59 -14.03
CA MET A 185 -3.98 2.89 -13.84
C MET A 185 -4.15 1.44 -13.38
N LEU A 186 -5.14 1.15 -12.54
CA LEU A 186 -5.48 -0.22 -12.13
C LEU A 186 -5.92 -1.07 -13.33
N LYS A 187 -6.82 -0.55 -14.16
CA LYS A 187 -7.26 -1.20 -15.39
C LYS A 187 -6.09 -1.48 -16.33
N ARG A 188 -5.31 -0.42 -16.64
CA ARG A 188 -4.19 -0.54 -17.56
C ARG A 188 -3.11 -1.51 -17.07
N ALA A 189 -2.86 -1.60 -15.76
CA ALA A 189 -1.93 -2.58 -15.22
C ALA A 189 -2.39 -4.02 -15.51
N ALA A 190 -3.68 -4.33 -15.36
CA ALA A 190 -4.23 -5.63 -15.71
C ALA A 190 -4.10 -5.94 -17.20
N GLU A 191 -4.40 -4.95 -18.08
CA GLU A 191 -4.32 -5.09 -19.53
C GLU A 191 -2.88 -5.23 -20.05
N LEU A 192 -1.90 -4.58 -19.41
CA LEU A 192 -0.48 -4.61 -19.79
C LEU A 192 0.27 -5.84 -19.24
N ALA A 193 -0.35 -6.60 -18.34
CA ALA A 193 0.30 -7.74 -17.73
C ALA A 193 0.51 -8.87 -18.75
N ALA A 194 1.77 -9.32 -18.90
CA ALA A 194 2.14 -10.44 -19.78
C ALA A 194 1.71 -11.81 -19.22
N ALA A 195 1.27 -11.87 -17.96
CA ALA A 195 0.77 -13.05 -17.27
C ALA A 195 -0.34 -12.59 -16.30
N PRO A 196 -1.22 -13.48 -15.82
CA PRO A 196 -2.23 -13.10 -14.83
C PRO A 196 -1.63 -12.35 -13.65
N VAL A 197 -2.15 -11.16 -13.37
CA VAL A 197 -1.76 -10.32 -12.24
C VAL A 197 -2.97 -10.07 -11.36
N THR A 198 -2.81 -10.25 -10.04
CA THR A 198 -3.85 -9.84 -9.10
C THR A 198 -3.83 -8.33 -8.96
N THR A 199 -4.97 -7.67 -9.18
CA THR A 199 -5.13 -6.23 -8.96
C THR A 199 -5.76 -5.97 -7.59
N LYS A 200 -5.19 -5.00 -6.87
CA LYS A 200 -5.57 -4.70 -5.49
C LYS A 200 -5.69 -3.20 -5.27
N SER A 201 -6.69 -2.80 -4.49
CA SER A 201 -6.84 -1.43 -4.05
C SER A 201 -7.30 -1.35 -2.60
N GLY A 202 -7.25 -0.16 -2.02
CA GLY A 202 -7.68 0.05 -0.65
C GLY A 202 -8.21 1.45 -0.40
N LEU A 203 -9.07 1.54 0.62
CA LEU A 203 -9.61 2.79 1.16
C LEU A 203 -9.38 2.87 2.66
N MET A 204 -9.14 4.07 3.12
CA MET A 204 -9.20 4.43 4.53
C MET A 204 -10.58 5.04 4.82
N LEU A 205 -11.19 4.63 5.93
CA LEU A 205 -12.51 5.09 6.37
C LEU A 205 -12.40 5.98 7.60
N GLY A 206 -13.35 6.91 7.74
CA GLY A 206 -13.39 7.86 8.84
C GLY A 206 -12.89 9.26 8.47
N LEU A 207 -12.82 9.58 7.18
CA LEU A 207 -12.44 10.89 6.63
C LEU A 207 -13.67 11.75 6.24
N GLY A 208 -14.91 11.24 6.44
CA GLY A 208 -16.16 11.94 6.14
C GLY A 208 -16.87 11.43 4.88
N GLU A 209 -16.50 10.27 4.40
CA GLU A 209 -17.23 9.52 3.38
C GLU A 209 -18.57 9.00 3.92
N THR A 210 -19.56 8.82 3.03
CA THR A 210 -20.78 8.07 3.33
C THR A 210 -20.64 6.62 2.89
N GLN A 211 -21.52 5.73 3.40
CA GLN A 211 -21.52 4.34 3.01
C GLN A 211 -21.79 4.19 1.51
N GLU A 212 -22.74 4.95 0.96
CA GLU A 212 -23.09 4.92 -0.46
C GLU A 212 -21.91 5.36 -1.36
N GLU A 213 -21.05 6.27 -0.88
CA GLU A 213 -19.84 6.67 -1.60
C GLU A 213 -18.79 5.55 -1.59
N VAL A 214 -18.66 4.84 -0.46
CA VAL A 214 -17.78 3.67 -0.37
C VAL A 214 -18.26 2.56 -1.31
N GLU A 215 -19.57 2.27 -1.31
CA GLU A 215 -20.16 1.26 -2.19
C GLU A 215 -20.01 1.61 -3.68
N ARG A 216 -20.18 2.88 -4.06
CA ARG A 216 -19.86 3.34 -5.43
C ARG A 216 -18.40 3.17 -5.79
N SER A 217 -17.50 3.44 -4.84
CA SER A 217 -16.07 3.22 -5.06
C SER A 217 -15.73 1.75 -5.22
N MET A 218 -16.47 0.84 -4.56
CA MET A 218 -16.36 -0.60 -4.80
C MET A 218 -16.78 -0.96 -6.22
N ASP A 219 -17.91 -0.42 -6.70
CA ASP A 219 -18.40 -0.65 -8.07
C ASP A 219 -17.40 -0.12 -9.10
N ASP A 220 -16.91 1.12 -8.91
CA ASP A 220 -15.88 1.72 -9.77
C ASP A 220 -14.61 0.84 -9.86
N LEU A 221 -14.16 0.26 -8.73
CA LEU A 221 -12.99 -0.62 -8.69
C LEU A 221 -13.24 -1.96 -9.41
N LEU A 222 -14.40 -2.58 -9.20
CA LEU A 222 -14.78 -3.81 -9.89
C LEU A 222 -14.86 -3.63 -11.41
N GLU A 223 -15.40 -2.49 -11.88
CA GLU A 223 -15.42 -2.13 -13.31
C GLU A 223 -14.03 -2.04 -13.93
N GLN A 224 -13.00 -1.75 -13.13
CA GLN A 224 -11.60 -1.75 -13.57
C GLN A 224 -10.90 -3.11 -13.38
N GLY A 225 -11.63 -4.15 -12.98
CA GLY A 225 -11.10 -5.50 -12.81
C GLY A 225 -10.30 -5.69 -11.51
N VAL A 226 -10.49 -4.83 -10.50
CA VAL A 226 -9.86 -5.01 -9.20
C VAL A 226 -10.50 -6.18 -8.47
N SER A 227 -9.69 -7.16 -8.06
CA SER A 227 -10.18 -8.38 -7.43
C SER A 227 -9.98 -8.42 -5.91
N VAL A 228 -9.07 -7.61 -5.37
CA VAL A 228 -8.76 -7.56 -3.93
C VAL A 228 -8.98 -6.17 -3.37
N LEU A 229 -9.77 -6.08 -2.30
CA LEU A 229 -10.07 -4.82 -1.62
C LEU A 229 -9.60 -4.84 -0.16
N THR A 230 -9.02 -3.72 0.29
CA THR A 230 -8.69 -3.51 1.70
C THR A 230 -9.41 -2.27 2.24
N LEU A 231 -10.08 -2.42 3.40
CA LEU A 231 -10.75 -1.33 4.11
C LEU A 231 -10.19 -1.23 5.53
N GLY A 232 -9.67 -0.06 5.89
CA GLY A 232 -9.09 0.18 7.21
C GLY A 232 -9.47 1.53 7.77
N GLN A 233 -9.45 1.68 9.10
CA GLN A 233 -9.69 2.97 9.75
C GLN A 233 -8.54 3.94 9.48
N TYR A 234 -8.84 5.16 9.07
CA TYR A 234 -7.89 6.25 9.08
C TYR A 234 -7.45 6.55 10.51
N LEU A 235 -6.14 6.55 10.73
CA LEU A 235 -5.53 6.97 11.99
C LEU A 235 -4.64 8.17 11.72
N ARG A 236 -4.94 9.29 12.35
CA ARG A 236 -4.23 10.55 12.18
C ARG A 236 -2.79 10.46 12.70
N PRO A 237 -1.76 10.62 11.86
CA PRO A 237 -0.37 10.49 12.30
C PRO A 237 0.08 11.61 13.23
N SER A 238 -0.37 12.84 13.00
CA SER A 238 -0.05 14.00 13.85
C SER A 238 -1.09 15.12 13.68
N PRO A 239 -1.12 16.13 14.54
CA PRO A 239 -2.05 17.26 14.43
C PRO A 239 -1.96 18.07 13.12
N ARG A 240 -0.90 17.89 12.33
CA ARG A 240 -0.75 18.54 11.02
C ARG A 240 -1.50 17.82 9.89
N HIS A 241 -1.90 16.57 10.09
CA HIS A 241 -2.66 15.77 9.14
C HIS A 241 -4.16 16.00 9.28
N LEU A 242 -4.93 15.49 8.33
CA LEU A 242 -6.38 15.59 8.33
C LEU A 242 -6.97 15.02 9.64
N PRO A 243 -7.98 15.67 10.23
CA PRO A 243 -8.63 15.15 11.43
C PRO A 243 -9.38 13.85 11.11
N VAL A 244 -9.50 12.97 12.10
CA VAL A 244 -10.46 11.86 12.03
C VAL A 244 -11.85 12.44 12.22
N ILE A 245 -12.75 12.18 11.27
CA ILE A 245 -14.15 12.65 11.36
C ILE A 245 -14.95 11.73 12.27
N ARG A 246 -14.76 10.40 12.11
CA ARG A 246 -15.32 9.40 13.02
C ARG A 246 -14.49 8.12 13.05
N TYR A 247 -14.62 7.38 14.13
CA TYR A 247 -14.13 6.00 14.21
C TYR A 247 -15.31 5.07 13.94
N LEU A 248 -15.19 4.24 12.88
CA LEU A 248 -16.19 3.24 12.55
C LEU A 248 -16.12 2.08 13.55
N HIS A 249 -17.28 1.55 13.92
CA HIS A 249 -17.35 0.35 14.75
C HIS A 249 -16.86 -0.88 13.97
N PRO A 250 -16.24 -1.89 14.61
CA PRO A 250 -15.81 -3.12 13.92
C PRO A 250 -16.90 -3.79 13.08
N GLU A 251 -18.15 -3.80 13.53
CA GLU A 251 -19.31 -4.34 12.82
C GLU A 251 -19.60 -3.62 11.49
N GLU A 252 -19.29 -2.31 11.39
CA GLU A 252 -19.43 -1.59 10.11
C GLU A 252 -18.41 -2.08 9.07
N PHE A 253 -17.20 -2.45 9.52
CA PHE A 253 -16.20 -3.09 8.66
C PHE A 253 -16.63 -4.48 8.21
N ASP A 254 -17.26 -5.27 9.09
CA ASP A 254 -17.83 -6.57 8.75
C ASP A 254 -18.95 -6.43 7.71
N THR A 255 -19.85 -5.46 7.89
CA THR A 255 -20.92 -5.15 6.94
C THR A 255 -20.35 -4.76 5.57
N LEU A 256 -19.37 -3.87 5.54
CA LEU A 256 -18.73 -3.44 4.29
C LEU A 256 -17.96 -4.59 3.60
N ARG A 257 -17.35 -5.51 4.37
CA ARG A 257 -16.75 -6.73 3.82
C ARG A 257 -17.80 -7.57 3.10
N ASP A 258 -18.92 -7.83 3.76
CA ASP A 258 -19.98 -8.69 3.22
C ASP A 258 -20.62 -8.08 1.96
N ILE A 259 -20.83 -6.76 1.96
CA ILE A 259 -21.25 -6.01 0.77
C ILE A 259 -20.24 -6.15 -0.37
N ALA A 260 -18.95 -5.95 -0.11
CA ALA A 260 -17.92 -6.04 -1.12
C ALA A 260 -17.80 -7.45 -1.72
N LEU A 261 -17.88 -8.50 -0.89
CA LEU A 261 -17.90 -9.88 -1.33
C LEU A 261 -19.17 -10.17 -2.20
N ALA A 262 -20.34 -9.69 -1.77
CA ALA A 262 -21.57 -9.82 -2.53
C ALA A 262 -21.53 -9.08 -3.87
N LYS A 263 -20.80 -7.96 -3.97
CA LYS A 263 -20.57 -7.24 -5.24
C LYS A 263 -19.62 -7.99 -6.20
N GLY A 264 -18.77 -8.91 -5.70
CA GLY A 264 -17.92 -9.75 -6.55
C GLY A 264 -16.42 -9.63 -6.36
N PHE A 265 -15.93 -8.92 -5.33
CA PHE A 265 -14.52 -9.00 -5.00
C PHE A 265 -14.13 -10.44 -4.61
N ALA A 266 -13.01 -10.92 -5.13
CA ALA A 266 -12.51 -12.26 -4.83
C ALA A 266 -12.01 -12.35 -3.37
N HIS A 267 -11.40 -11.26 -2.88
CA HIS A 267 -10.90 -11.17 -1.51
C HIS A 267 -11.12 -9.78 -0.93
N VAL A 268 -11.56 -9.72 0.33
CA VAL A 268 -11.77 -8.46 1.06
C VAL A 268 -11.17 -8.55 2.45
N ALA A 269 -10.23 -7.66 2.75
CA ALA A 269 -9.74 -7.46 4.10
C ALA A 269 -10.35 -6.17 4.67
N SER A 270 -11.20 -6.29 5.67
CA SER A 270 -11.94 -5.15 6.24
C SER A 270 -11.97 -5.25 7.75
N ALA A 271 -11.26 -4.37 8.43
CA ALA A 271 -11.29 -4.21 9.89
C ALA A 271 -10.58 -2.89 10.29
N PRO A 272 -10.80 -2.38 11.52
CA PRO A 272 -10.23 -1.09 11.95
C PRO A 272 -8.71 -0.98 11.80
N LEU A 273 -7.97 -2.05 12.04
CA LEU A 273 -6.50 -2.07 11.98
C LEU A 273 -5.94 -2.62 10.66
N ILE A 274 -6.77 -2.97 9.69
CA ILE A 274 -6.29 -3.39 8.36
C ILE A 274 -5.49 -2.26 7.70
N ARG A 275 -4.41 -2.66 7.05
CA ARG A 275 -3.58 -1.87 6.15
C ARG A 275 -3.37 -2.67 4.87
N SER A 276 -3.11 -2.00 3.76
CA SER A 276 -2.98 -2.67 2.45
C SER A 276 -1.96 -3.82 2.43
N SER A 277 -0.91 -3.73 3.22
CA SER A 277 0.12 -4.78 3.33
C SER A 277 -0.07 -5.76 4.50
N HIS A 278 -1.07 -5.55 5.37
CA HIS A 278 -1.29 -6.40 6.54
C HIS A 278 -1.88 -7.76 6.11
N HIS A 279 -1.19 -8.86 6.45
CA HIS A 279 -1.53 -10.22 6.03
C HIS A 279 -1.71 -10.40 4.51
N ALA A 280 -0.97 -9.62 3.72
CA ALA A 280 -1.09 -9.61 2.25
C ALA A 280 -0.90 -11.01 1.61
N ALA A 281 -0.12 -11.89 2.24
CA ALA A 281 0.07 -13.27 1.80
C ALA A 281 -1.24 -14.09 1.71
N HIS A 282 -2.25 -13.75 2.53
CA HIS A 282 -3.52 -14.48 2.55
C HIS A 282 -4.41 -14.19 1.32
N TYR A 283 -4.10 -13.13 0.56
CA TYR A 283 -4.91 -12.68 -0.58
C TYR A 283 -4.24 -12.91 -1.93
N SER A 284 -3.02 -13.43 -1.92
CA SER A 284 -2.29 -13.80 -3.14
C SER A 284 -2.34 -15.31 -3.31
N THR A 285 -3.39 -15.84 -3.90
CA THR A 285 -3.37 -17.23 -4.37
C THR A 285 -2.43 -17.31 -5.59
N ARG A 286 -1.33 -18.06 -5.50
CA ARG A 286 -0.79 -18.70 -6.70
C ARG A 286 -1.95 -19.53 -7.26
N SER A 287 -2.47 -19.17 -8.43
CA SER A 287 -3.19 -20.14 -9.24
C SER A 287 -2.18 -21.26 -9.51
N GLU A 288 -2.30 -22.37 -8.78
CA GLU A 288 -1.64 -23.61 -9.14
C GLU A 288 -2.13 -23.96 -10.56
N GLY A 289 -1.30 -23.72 -11.55
CA GLY A 289 -1.47 -24.14 -12.92
C GLY A 289 -0.70 -25.43 -13.17
#